data_4eed6f67b7434b57375fc4dce732cbb9
#
_entry.id   4eed6f67b7434b57375fc4dce732cbb9
#
_cell.length_a   1.000
_cell.length_b   1.000
_cell.length_c   1.000
_cell.angle_alpha   90.00
_cell.angle_beta   90.00
_cell.angle_gamma   90.00
#
_symmetry.space_group_name_H-M   'P 1'
#
loop_
_entity.id
_entity.type
_entity.pdbx_description
1 polymer ?
#
loop_
_entity_poly.entity_id
_entity_poly.type
_entity_poly.pdbx_seq_one_letter_code
_entity_poly.pdbx_strand_id
1 'polypeptide(L)'
;MRILSSSVLYFLLLLSFTANAQVSIGIKGGPTFGKFTNAVEGNDGSGGVSTQSSGTVTQFYGELFADIPLDSGIRHNFYVRAGVEYLGAGGEMDWTGDYYIANGFQVNTRYKLHYVDVPVEFMYSPNFDWGRPYVGLGLYAGELVNGTIKGPSGSRSALIGSDATDDFQRADFGYTFSVGLATKVGFQLGIDYQHGFLRVVPDGAESAGQAKLKTHNSVWGLNIGWIFKL
;
A
#
# COMPACT_ATOMS: atom_id res chain seq x y z
N MET A 1 -14.06 -12.90 -22.82
CA MET A 1 -14.00 -14.16 -22.05
C MET A 1 -12.76 -15.03 -22.29
N ARG A 2 -11.75 -14.61 -23.08
CA ARG A 2 -10.52 -15.39 -23.38
C ARG A 2 -9.27 -14.99 -22.58
N ILE A 3 -9.30 -13.88 -21.86
CA ILE A 3 -8.13 -13.36 -21.11
C ILE A 3 -7.99 -14.06 -19.74
N LEU A 4 -9.09 -14.48 -19.13
CA LEU A 4 -9.05 -15.19 -17.83
C LEU A 4 -8.36 -16.57 -17.89
N SER A 5 -8.38 -17.24 -19.05
CA SER A 5 -7.79 -18.58 -19.18
C SER A 5 -6.25 -18.57 -19.18
N SER A 6 -5.63 -17.51 -19.71
CA SER A 6 -4.16 -17.39 -19.75
C SER A 6 -3.59 -17.09 -18.38
N SER A 7 -4.22 -16.21 -17.61
CA SER A 7 -3.77 -15.83 -16.25
C SER A 7 -3.85 -17.01 -15.27
N VAL A 8 -4.90 -17.83 -15.37
CA VAL A 8 -5.05 -19.06 -14.56
C VAL A 8 -3.98 -20.10 -14.96
N LEU A 9 -3.64 -20.21 -16.23
CA LEU A 9 -2.60 -21.12 -16.71
C LEU A 9 -1.21 -20.70 -16.22
N TYR A 10 -0.89 -19.40 -16.22
CA TYR A 10 0.37 -18.88 -15.66
C TYR A 10 0.44 -19.07 -14.15
N PHE A 11 -0.66 -18.90 -13.44
CA PHE A 11 -0.73 -19.14 -11.99
C PHE A 11 -0.53 -20.63 -11.67
N LEU A 12 -1.11 -21.55 -12.44
CA LEU A 12 -0.92 -23.00 -12.31
C LEU A 12 0.51 -23.45 -12.68
N LEU A 13 1.13 -22.80 -13.67
CA LEU A 13 2.54 -23.02 -14.02
C LEU A 13 3.49 -22.58 -12.91
N LEU A 14 3.22 -21.44 -12.25
CA LEU A 14 3.99 -21.00 -11.09
C LEU A 14 3.87 -21.96 -9.91
N LEU A 15 2.71 -22.58 -9.70
CA LEU A 15 2.50 -23.61 -8.67
C LEU A 15 3.26 -24.91 -8.94
N SER A 16 3.58 -25.23 -10.19
CA SER A 16 4.30 -26.46 -10.53
C SER A 16 5.82 -26.44 -10.23
N PHE A 17 6.41 -25.26 -10.03
CA PHE A 17 7.82 -25.13 -9.61
C PHE A 17 8.04 -25.40 -8.11
N THR A 18 7.00 -25.59 -7.32
CA THR A 18 7.10 -25.74 -5.87
C THR A 18 7.25 -27.17 -5.37
N ALA A 19 7.38 -28.16 -6.27
CA ALA A 19 7.33 -29.59 -5.91
C ALA A 19 8.47 -30.10 -4.99
N ASN A 20 9.50 -29.29 -4.72
CA ASN A 20 10.59 -29.64 -3.80
C ASN A 20 10.91 -28.54 -2.76
N ALA A 21 10.22 -27.42 -2.74
CA ALA A 21 10.39 -26.39 -1.74
C ALA A 21 9.31 -26.56 -0.66
N GLN A 22 9.70 -26.61 0.61
CA GLN A 22 8.75 -26.56 1.73
C GLN A 22 8.13 -25.15 1.79
N VAL A 23 7.10 -24.93 0.98
CA VAL A 23 6.33 -23.67 0.98
C VAL A 23 5.54 -23.58 2.27
N SER A 24 5.63 -22.46 2.95
CA SER A 24 4.77 -22.16 4.09
C SER A 24 3.71 -21.14 3.67
N ILE A 25 2.50 -21.31 4.14
CA ILE A 25 1.41 -20.35 3.91
C ILE A 25 1.17 -19.61 5.21
N GLY A 26 0.84 -18.32 5.12
CA GLY A 26 0.53 -17.52 6.31
C GLY A 26 -0.53 -16.48 6.05
N ILE A 27 -1.04 -15.97 7.16
CA ILE A 27 -1.95 -14.83 7.19
C ILE A 27 -1.38 -13.78 8.14
N LYS A 28 -1.51 -12.52 7.80
CA LYS A 28 -1.19 -11.40 8.71
C LYS A 28 -2.20 -10.26 8.52
N GLY A 29 -2.26 -9.38 9.49
CA GLY A 29 -3.09 -8.20 9.39
C GLY A 29 -3.02 -7.35 10.64
N GLY A 30 -3.60 -6.16 10.55
CA GLY A 30 -3.66 -5.22 11.65
C GLY A 30 -3.97 -3.79 11.23
N PRO A 31 -3.78 -2.82 12.13
CA PRO A 31 -4.02 -1.42 11.83
C PRO A 31 -2.98 -0.85 10.87
N THR A 32 -3.44 0.04 10.00
CA THR A 32 -2.61 0.84 9.10
C THR A 32 -2.71 2.32 9.44
N PHE A 33 -1.63 3.04 9.17
CA PHE A 33 -1.48 4.48 9.37
C PHE A 33 -1.02 5.07 8.04
N GLY A 34 -2.02 5.46 7.22
CA GLY A 34 -1.80 6.01 5.90
C GLY A 34 -1.64 7.52 5.94
N LYS A 35 -0.74 8.05 5.13
CA LYS A 35 -0.61 9.46 4.83
C LYS A 35 -0.24 9.67 3.37
N PHE A 36 -0.53 10.83 2.84
CA PHE A 36 -0.03 11.25 1.55
C PHE A 36 1.32 11.93 1.69
N THR A 37 2.25 11.62 0.80
CA THR A 37 3.46 12.41 0.62
C THR A 37 3.19 13.41 -0.50
N ASN A 38 3.24 14.70 -0.17
CA ASN A 38 2.93 15.77 -1.12
C ASN A 38 4.22 16.44 -1.58
N ALA A 39 4.38 16.58 -2.89
CA ALA A 39 5.29 17.53 -3.48
C ALA A 39 4.46 18.56 -4.25
N VAL A 40 4.58 19.83 -3.91
CA VAL A 40 3.99 20.93 -4.66
C VAL A 40 5.00 21.36 -5.71
N GLU A 41 4.69 21.13 -7.00
CA GLU A 41 5.44 21.70 -8.11
C GLU A 41 4.61 22.84 -8.74
N GLY A 42 5.09 24.04 -8.60
CA GLY A 42 4.57 25.20 -9.33
C GLY A 42 4.25 26.41 -8.44
N ASN A 43 4.62 27.55 -8.97
CA ASN A 43 4.16 28.85 -8.49
C ASN A 43 2.97 29.23 -9.38
N ASP A 44 1.79 29.42 -8.81
CA ASP A 44 0.57 29.77 -9.55
C ASP A 44 0.59 31.17 -10.16
N GLY A 45 1.73 31.87 -10.10
CA GLY A 45 1.88 33.22 -10.65
C GLY A 45 1.11 34.32 -9.90
N SER A 46 0.30 33.96 -8.92
CA SER A 46 -0.54 34.89 -8.11
C SER A 46 0.02 35.10 -6.69
N GLY A 47 1.18 34.51 -6.36
CA GLY A 47 1.86 34.75 -5.09
C GLY A 47 1.33 33.93 -3.90
N GLY A 48 0.32 33.09 -4.11
CA GLY A 48 -0.23 32.24 -3.07
C GLY A 48 0.43 30.85 -3.05
N VAL A 49 1.24 30.57 -2.04
CA VAL A 49 1.72 29.20 -1.76
C VAL A 49 0.61 28.50 -0.98
N SER A 50 -0.11 27.59 -1.62
CA SER A 50 -0.98 26.67 -0.87
C SER A 50 -0.11 25.60 -0.22
N THR A 51 0.14 25.73 1.07
CA THR A 51 0.77 24.67 1.85
C THR A 51 -0.30 23.63 2.18
N GLN A 52 -0.08 22.39 1.75
CA GLN A 52 -0.89 21.26 2.17
C GLN A 52 -0.18 20.56 3.31
N SER A 53 -0.84 20.43 4.46
CA SER A 53 -0.43 19.52 5.49
C SER A 53 -1.17 18.20 5.30
N SER A 54 -0.46 17.08 5.43
CA SER A 54 -1.04 15.75 5.31
C SER A 54 -1.14 15.14 6.71
N GLY A 55 -2.37 14.91 7.17
CA GLY A 55 -2.66 14.15 8.38
C GLY A 55 -2.68 12.64 8.09
N THR A 56 -2.66 11.84 9.16
CA THR A 56 -2.68 10.38 9.10
C THR A 56 -4.09 9.84 9.26
N VAL A 57 -4.48 8.87 8.43
CA VAL A 57 -5.73 8.11 8.56
C VAL A 57 -5.43 6.70 9.03
N THR A 58 -6.11 6.28 10.09
CA THR A 58 -6.03 4.90 10.59
C THR A 58 -7.08 4.05 9.90
N GLN A 59 -6.64 2.90 9.36
CA GLN A 59 -7.46 1.89 8.72
C GLN A 59 -6.97 0.49 9.11
N PHE A 60 -7.26 -0.54 8.31
CA PHE A 60 -6.83 -1.91 8.54
C PHE A 60 -6.38 -2.55 7.23
N TYR A 61 -5.56 -3.56 7.36
CA TYR A 61 -5.18 -4.43 6.25
C TYR A 61 -5.21 -5.90 6.66
N GLY A 62 -5.24 -6.77 5.66
CA GLY A 62 -5.10 -8.20 5.83
C GLY A 62 -4.45 -8.81 4.61
N GLU A 63 -3.51 -9.72 4.81
CA GLU A 63 -2.73 -10.37 3.75
C GLU A 63 -2.75 -11.89 3.94
N LEU A 64 -2.94 -12.60 2.83
CA LEU A 64 -2.65 -14.01 2.68
C LEU A 64 -1.36 -14.14 1.87
N PHE A 65 -0.36 -14.85 2.39
CA PHE A 65 0.95 -14.96 1.75
C PHE A 65 1.50 -16.39 1.72
N ALA A 66 2.46 -16.61 0.82
CA ALA A 66 3.27 -17.81 0.73
C ALA A 66 4.76 -17.45 0.86
N ASP A 67 5.47 -18.17 1.71
CA ASP A 67 6.92 -18.09 1.86
C ASP A 67 7.57 -19.24 1.07
N ILE A 68 8.33 -18.91 0.04
CA ILE A 68 9.00 -19.82 -0.88
C ILE A 68 10.50 -19.80 -0.57
N PRO A 69 11.07 -20.84 0.06
CA PRO A 69 12.49 -20.89 0.37
C PRO A 69 13.34 -20.81 -0.90
N LEU A 70 14.43 -20.04 -0.85
CA LEU A 70 15.40 -19.93 -1.94
C LEU A 70 16.62 -20.82 -1.73
N ASP A 71 16.82 -21.31 -0.50
CA ASP A 71 17.97 -22.12 -0.12
C ASP A 71 17.53 -23.54 0.18
N SER A 72 18.24 -24.52 -0.36
CA SER A 72 17.99 -25.96 -0.16
C SER A 72 18.71 -26.57 1.06
N GLY A 73 19.38 -25.73 1.88
CA GLY A 73 20.13 -26.16 3.05
C GLY A 73 19.31 -26.27 4.33
N ILE A 74 19.94 -26.78 5.41
CA ILE A 74 19.34 -26.94 6.75
C ILE A 74 18.96 -25.58 7.39
N ARG A 75 19.46 -24.47 6.85
CA ARG A 75 19.20 -23.10 7.31
C ARG A 75 18.58 -22.29 6.19
N HIS A 76 17.27 -22.41 6.01
CA HIS A 76 16.51 -21.58 5.09
C HIS A 76 16.39 -20.15 5.66
N ASN A 77 17.45 -19.35 5.49
CA ASN A 77 17.45 -17.96 5.97
C ASN A 77 16.86 -16.98 4.93
N PHE A 78 16.84 -17.38 3.65
CA PHE A 78 16.35 -16.56 2.57
C PHE A 78 15.13 -17.19 1.91
N TYR A 79 14.10 -16.39 1.67
CA TYR A 79 12.90 -16.82 0.97
C TYR A 79 12.26 -15.63 0.23
N VAL A 80 11.40 -15.93 -0.72
CA VAL A 80 10.52 -14.96 -1.34
C VAL A 80 9.16 -15.10 -0.68
N ARG A 81 8.61 -13.98 -0.21
CA ARG A 81 7.23 -13.86 0.22
C ARG A 81 6.42 -13.24 -0.90
N ALA A 82 5.35 -13.90 -1.31
CA ALA A 82 4.38 -13.36 -2.26
C ALA A 82 2.98 -13.48 -1.66
N GLY A 83 2.18 -12.44 -1.78
CA GLY A 83 0.88 -12.38 -1.14
C GLY A 83 -0.20 -11.72 -1.97
N VAL A 84 -1.40 -11.75 -1.43
CA VAL A 84 -2.52 -10.91 -1.83
C VAL A 84 -2.98 -10.18 -0.59
N GLU A 85 -3.00 -8.87 -0.68
CA GLU A 85 -3.29 -7.98 0.44
C GLU A 85 -4.52 -7.12 0.12
N TYR A 86 -5.39 -6.96 1.11
CA TYR A 86 -6.38 -5.89 1.12
C TYR A 86 -5.86 -4.78 2.05
N LEU A 87 -5.54 -3.62 1.49
CA LEU A 87 -4.88 -2.52 2.18
C LEU A 87 -5.81 -1.31 2.35
N GLY A 88 -6.00 -0.87 3.59
CA GLY A 88 -6.54 0.45 3.88
C GLY A 88 -5.44 1.51 3.88
N ALA A 89 -5.52 2.46 2.96
CA ALA A 89 -4.58 3.55 2.75
C ALA A 89 -5.30 4.91 2.73
N GLY A 90 -4.58 5.98 2.38
CA GLY A 90 -5.13 7.33 2.26
C GLY A 90 -4.50 8.29 3.25
N GLY A 91 -5.12 9.43 3.49
CA GLY A 91 -4.60 10.49 4.35
C GLY A 91 -5.61 11.60 4.59
N GLU A 92 -5.22 12.57 5.39
CA GLU A 92 -5.95 13.82 5.57
C GLU A 92 -5.20 14.94 4.86
N MET A 93 -5.96 15.81 4.17
CA MET A 93 -5.43 17.02 3.56
C MET A 93 -6.15 18.23 4.13
N ASP A 94 -5.37 19.16 4.64
CA ASP A 94 -5.84 20.48 5.03
C ASP A 94 -5.52 21.46 3.90
N TRP A 95 -6.57 22.00 3.29
CA TRP A 95 -6.44 23.01 2.26
C TRP A 95 -6.35 24.38 2.95
N THR A 96 -5.15 24.92 3.03
CA THR A 96 -4.89 26.26 3.55
C THR A 96 -4.20 27.08 2.45
N GLY A 97 -4.90 27.98 1.83
CA GLY A 97 -4.34 28.95 0.89
C GLY A 97 -4.95 30.32 1.16
N ASP A 98 -4.31 31.40 0.72
CA ASP A 98 -4.81 32.77 0.93
C ASP A 98 -6.25 32.95 0.47
N TYR A 99 -6.65 32.25 -0.61
CA TYR A 99 -8.04 32.25 -1.09
C TYR A 99 -9.01 31.63 -0.07
N TYR A 100 -8.63 30.51 0.56
CA TYR A 100 -9.47 29.81 1.53
C TYR A 100 -9.49 30.54 2.87
N ILE A 101 -8.37 31.10 3.31
CA ILE A 101 -8.26 31.91 4.53
C ILE A 101 -9.08 33.20 4.40
N ALA A 102 -8.98 33.91 3.26
CA ALA A 102 -9.73 35.12 2.98
C ALA A 102 -11.25 34.92 2.94
N ASN A 103 -11.70 33.68 2.63
CA ASN A 103 -13.12 33.32 2.60
C ASN A 103 -13.57 32.52 3.83
N GLY A 104 -12.70 32.32 4.83
CA GLY A 104 -13.04 31.65 6.09
C GLY A 104 -13.15 30.11 5.96
N PHE A 105 -12.63 29.52 4.91
CA PHE A 105 -12.69 28.07 4.71
C PHE A 105 -11.38 27.39 5.14
N GLN A 106 -11.39 26.70 6.26
CA GLN A 106 -10.45 25.60 6.55
C GLN A 106 -11.13 24.31 6.10
N VAL A 107 -10.62 23.68 5.05
CA VAL A 107 -11.21 22.46 4.52
C VAL A 107 -10.31 21.29 4.89
N ASN A 108 -10.59 20.67 6.05
CA ASN A 108 -10.02 19.37 6.37
C ASN A 108 -10.79 18.29 5.60
N THR A 109 -10.10 17.57 4.73
CA THR A 109 -10.68 16.48 3.95
C THR A 109 -9.94 15.20 4.23
N ARG A 110 -10.69 14.18 4.63
CA ARG A 110 -10.16 12.83 4.92
C ARG A 110 -10.46 11.89 3.77
N TYR A 111 -9.43 11.22 3.29
CA TYR A 111 -9.49 10.25 2.21
C TYR A 111 -9.22 8.86 2.75
N LYS A 112 -10.18 7.96 2.57
CA LYS A 112 -10.03 6.54 2.86
C LYS A 112 -10.02 5.78 1.56
N LEU A 113 -8.91 5.14 1.26
CA LEU A 113 -8.69 4.39 0.02
C LEU A 113 -8.45 2.93 0.37
N HIS A 114 -9.02 2.03 -0.42
CA HIS A 114 -8.90 0.59 -0.22
C HIS A 114 -8.35 -0.05 -1.48
N TYR A 115 -7.21 -0.68 -1.34
CA TYR A 115 -6.48 -1.33 -2.43
C TYR A 115 -6.54 -2.85 -2.29
N VAL A 116 -6.39 -3.53 -3.41
CA VAL A 116 -6.01 -4.94 -3.47
C VAL A 116 -4.64 -4.98 -4.12
N ASP A 117 -3.65 -5.40 -3.35
CA ASP A 117 -2.24 -5.38 -3.73
C ASP A 117 -1.68 -6.80 -3.81
N VAL A 118 -0.65 -6.95 -4.64
CA VAL A 118 0.17 -8.16 -4.74
C VAL A 118 1.60 -7.79 -4.38
N PRO A 119 1.98 -7.87 -3.10
CA PRO A 119 3.36 -7.68 -2.67
C PRO A 119 4.21 -8.91 -3.01
N VAL A 120 5.46 -8.65 -3.40
CA VAL A 120 6.51 -9.67 -3.57
C VAL A 120 7.77 -9.15 -2.89
N GLU A 121 8.20 -9.84 -1.84
CA GLU A 121 9.32 -9.43 -0.99
C GLU A 121 10.42 -10.47 -0.98
N PHE A 122 11.66 -10.02 -1.02
CA PHE A 122 12.83 -10.82 -0.68
C PHE A 122 13.07 -10.71 0.82
N MET A 123 13.04 -11.87 1.50
CA MET A 123 13.05 -11.97 2.96
C MET A 123 14.36 -12.59 3.44
N TYR A 124 14.92 -12.02 4.50
CA TYR A 124 15.99 -12.61 5.28
C TYR A 124 15.49 -12.88 6.71
N SER A 125 15.61 -14.14 7.17
CA SER A 125 15.10 -14.57 8.47
C SER A 125 15.98 -15.64 9.09
N PRO A 126 17.02 -15.26 9.84
CA PRO A 126 17.89 -16.21 10.52
C PRO A 126 17.13 -16.95 11.61
N ASN A 127 17.47 -18.23 11.79
CA ASN A 127 16.81 -19.09 12.76
C ASN A 127 17.61 -19.12 14.07
N PHE A 128 16.99 -18.66 15.16
CA PHE A 128 17.51 -18.70 16.53
C PHE A 128 16.67 -19.64 17.41
N ASP A 129 17.22 -20.02 18.57
CA ASP A 129 16.50 -20.89 19.49
C ASP A 129 15.19 -20.30 20.03
N TRP A 130 15.12 -18.99 20.16
CA TRP A 130 13.97 -18.25 20.67
C TRP A 130 12.96 -17.83 19.58
N GLY A 131 13.36 -17.84 18.31
CA GLY A 131 12.48 -17.45 17.20
C GLY A 131 13.24 -17.05 15.95
N ARG A 132 12.52 -16.51 14.98
CA ARG A 132 13.02 -16.11 13.67
C ARG A 132 12.72 -14.63 13.44
N PRO A 133 13.65 -13.70 13.78
CA PRO A 133 13.51 -12.32 13.30
C PRO A 133 13.56 -12.32 11.78
N TYR A 134 12.84 -11.38 11.15
CA TYR A 134 12.85 -11.24 9.71
C TYR A 134 12.95 -9.79 9.29
N VAL A 135 13.52 -9.58 8.13
CA VAL A 135 13.49 -8.32 7.39
C VAL A 135 13.21 -8.65 5.93
N GLY A 136 12.36 -7.84 5.32
CA GLY A 136 11.96 -7.98 3.92
C GLY A 136 12.03 -6.67 3.18
N LEU A 137 12.33 -6.75 1.89
CA LEU A 137 12.27 -5.64 0.95
C LEU A 137 11.71 -6.16 -0.37
N GLY A 138 10.78 -5.42 -0.95
CA GLY A 138 10.13 -5.85 -2.18
C GLY A 138 9.42 -4.74 -2.93
N LEU A 139 8.62 -5.18 -3.87
CA LEU A 139 7.75 -4.35 -4.68
C LEU A 139 6.31 -4.84 -4.52
N TYR A 140 5.37 -3.94 -4.74
CA TYR A 140 3.96 -4.30 -4.85
C TYR A 140 3.35 -3.65 -6.09
N ALA A 141 2.32 -4.29 -6.60
CA ALA A 141 1.43 -3.74 -7.61
C ALA A 141 0.00 -3.95 -7.14
N GLY A 142 -0.83 -2.92 -7.28
CA GLY A 142 -2.18 -2.95 -6.75
C GLY A 142 -3.19 -2.13 -7.51
N GLU A 143 -4.43 -2.33 -7.14
CA GLU A 143 -5.60 -1.65 -7.70
C GLU A 143 -6.46 -1.04 -6.60
N LEU A 144 -6.78 0.24 -6.75
CA LEU A 144 -7.77 0.92 -5.91
C LEU A 144 -9.17 0.38 -6.24
N VAL A 145 -9.79 -0.30 -5.28
CA VAL A 145 -11.10 -0.95 -5.45
C VAL A 145 -12.24 -0.13 -4.85
N ASN A 146 -11.95 0.70 -3.86
CA ASN A 146 -12.94 1.57 -3.23
C ASN A 146 -12.28 2.81 -2.63
N GLY A 147 -13.00 3.93 -2.61
CA GLY A 147 -12.56 5.17 -2.01
C GLY A 147 -13.71 5.97 -1.41
N THR A 148 -13.44 6.62 -0.28
CA THR A 148 -14.39 7.52 0.38
C THR A 148 -13.70 8.84 0.69
N ILE A 149 -14.34 9.93 0.31
CA ILE A 149 -13.92 11.31 0.57
C ILE A 149 -14.87 11.89 1.60
N LYS A 150 -14.34 12.30 2.75
CA LYS A 150 -15.09 12.93 3.83
C LYS A 150 -14.61 14.36 4.05
N GLY A 151 -15.40 15.32 3.64
CA GLY A 151 -15.18 16.74 3.85
C GLY A 151 -16.17 17.34 4.86
N PRO A 152 -16.12 18.64 5.11
CA PRO A 152 -17.04 19.36 6.00
C PRO A 152 -18.50 19.24 5.60
N SER A 153 -18.79 19.15 4.29
CA SER A 153 -20.14 19.07 3.75
C SER A 153 -20.73 17.65 3.73
N GLY A 154 -19.99 16.65 4.20
CA GLY A 154 -20.42 15.25 4.22
C GLY A 154 -19.42 14.26 3.64
N SER A 155 -19.91 13.09 3.30
CA SER A 155 -19.12 11.98 2.76
C SER A 155 -19.67 11.56 1.41
N ARG A 156 -18.77 11.26 0.45
CA ARG A 156 -19.11 10.71 -0.86
C ARG A 156 -18.15 9.61 -1.28
N SER A 157 -18.59 8.75 -2.18
CA SER A 157 -17.69 7.80 -2.84
C SER A 157 -16.74 8.54 -3.79
N ALA A 158 -15.51 8.08 -3.88
CA ALA A 158 -14.53 8.58 -4.83
C ALA A 158 -14.79 8.02 -6.23
N LEU A 159 -14.56 8.83 -7.25
CA LEU A 159 -14.49 8.40 -8.64
C LEU A 159 -13.10 7.84 -8.90
N ILE A 160 -13.03 6.61 -9.42
CA ILE A 160 -11.79 5.86 -9.59
C ILE A 160 -11.59 5.55 -11.08
N GLY A 161 -10.51 6.06 -11.64
CA GLY A 161 -10.20 5.86 -13.06
C GLY A 161 -8.90 6.52 -13.47
N SER A 162 -8.78 6.81 -14.76
CA SER A 162 -7.60 7.46 -15.35
C SER A 162 -7.93 8.79 -16.01
N ASP A 163 -9.21 9.17 -15.99
CA ASP A 163 -9.66 10.41 -16.63
C ASP A 163 -9.41 11.63 -15.72
N ALA A 164 -9.24 12.79 -16.33
CA ALA A 164 -9.04 14.06 -15.61
C ALA A 164 -10.19 14.43 -14.65
N THR A 165 -11.34 13.81 -14.80
CA THR A 165 -12.53 13.99 -13.96
C THR A 165 -12.60 13.01 -12.78
N ASP A 166 -11.72 12.01 -12.76
CA ASP A 166 -11.65 11.05 -11.65
C ASP A 166 -10.91 11.64 -10.45
N ASP A 167 -11.31 11.24 -9.24
CA ASP A 167 -10.67 11.70 -8.01
C ASP A 167 -9.32 11.01 -7.80
N PHE A 168 -9.22 9.71 -8.15
CA PHE A 168 -8.04 8.89 -7.88
C PHE A 168 -7.73 7.94 -9.03
N GLN A 169 -6.42 7.73 -9.24
CA GLN A 169 -5.93 6.70 -10.14
C GLN A 169 -6.24 5.31 -9.59
N ARG A 170 -6.58 4.39 -10.50
CA ARG A 170 -6.89 3.00 -10.17
C ARG A 170 -5.63 2.23 -9.80
N ALA A 171 -4.57 2.33 -10.60
CA ALA A 171 -3.36 1.57 -10.38
C ALA A 171 -2.43 2.21 -9.35
N ASP A 172 -1.84 1.41 -8.49
CA ASP A 172 -0.72 1.77 -7.62
C ASP A 172 0.43 0.78 -7.81
N PHE A 173 1.66 1.26 -7.68
CA PHE A 173 2.88 0.48 -7.75
C PHE A 173 3.93 1.15 -6.88
N GLY A 174 4.68 0.34 -6.11
CA GLY A 174 5.65 0.90 -5.19
C GLY A 174 6.57 -0.14 -4.58
N TYR A 175 7.26 0.27 -3.52
CA TYR A 175 8.08 -0.65 -2.73
C TYR A 175 7.41 -0.94 -1.38
N THR A 176 7.77 -2.11 -0.85
CA THR A 176 7.36 -2.57 0.48
C THR A 176 8.59 -2.96 1.29
N PHE A 177 8.52 -2.72 2.58
CA PHE A 177 9.54 -3.09 3.56
C PHE A 177 8.85 -3.71 4.77
N SER A 178 9.39 -4.84 5.26
CA SER A 178 8.85 -5.55 6.41
C SER A 178 9.95 -5.86 7.42
N VAL A 179 9.62 -5.74 8.70
CA VAL A 179 10.49 -6.17 9.80
C VAL A 179 9.65 -6.77 10.91
N GLY A 180 10.12 -7.84 11.51
CA GLY A 180 9.38 -8.47 12.60
C GLY A 180 10.04 -9.72 13.18
N LEU A 181 9.23 -10.47 13.89
CA LEU A 181 9.60 -11.68 14.59
C LEU A 181 8.54 -12.76 14.36
N ALA A 182 8.97 -13.92 13.94
CA ALA A 182 8.16 -15.14 13.91
C ALA A 182 8.64 -16.13 14.98
N THR A 183 7.70 -16.69 15.73
CA THR A 183 7.99 -17.74 16.72
C THR A 183 8.11 -19.12 16.06
N LYS A 184 8.66 -20.10 16.77
CA LYS A 184 8.74 -21.48 16.28
C LYS A 184 7.38 -22.14 16.05
N VAL A 185 6.35 -21.68 16.76
CA VAL A 185 4.98 -22.18 16.61
C VAL A 185 4.21 -21.53 15.46
N GLY A 186 4.79 -20.53 14.78
CA GLY A 186 4.20 -19.88 13.62
C GLY A 186 3.59 -18.51 13.91
N PHE A 187 3.43 -18.09 15.17
CA PHE A 187 2.96 -16.74 15.49
C PHE A 187 3.98 -15.68 15.04
N GLN A 188 3.51 -14.61 14.41
CA GLN A 188 4.36 -13.50 13.99
C GLN A 188 3.82 -12.15 14.45
N LEU A 189 4.77 -11.23 14.70
CA LEU A 189 4.52 -9.81 14.95
C LEU A 189 5.47 -9.01 14.06
N GLY A 190 5.02 -7.87 13.54
CA GLY A 190 5.88 -7.04 12.72
C GLY A 190 5.32 -5.67 12.41
N ILE A 191 6.14 -4.96 11.64
CA ILE A 191 5.84 -3.65 11.07
C ILE A 191 6.07 -3.77 9.57
N ASP A 192 5.10 -3.30 8.81
CA ASP A 192 5.18 -3.19 7.36
C ASP A 192 5.16 -1.72 6.96
N TYR A 193 5.83 -1.39 5.87
CA TYR A 193 5.82 -0.08 5.26
C TYR A 193 5.67 -0.21 3.76
N GLN A 194 4.76 0.57 3.18
CA GLN A 194 4.57 0.66 1.74
C GLN A 194 4.64 2.11 1.28
N HIS A 195 5.26 2.32 0.12
CA HIS A 195 5.35 3.64 -0.51
C HIS A 195 5.12 3.53 -2.01
N GLY A 196 4.12 4.27 -2.51
CA GLY A 196 3.76 4.31 -3.91
C GLY A 196 4.71 5.19 -4.74
N PHE A 197 5.07 4.72 -5.92
CA PHE A 197 5.78 5.50 -6.94
C PHE A 197 4.83 6.26 -7.86
N LEU A 198 3.62 5.72 -8.02
CA LEU A 198 2.62 6.34 -8.86
C LEU A 198 1.90 7.46 -8.11
N ARG A 199 1.45 8.46 -8.85
CA ARG A 199 0.61 9.51 -8.30
C ARG A 199 -0.77 8.94 -7.97
N VAL A 200 -1.32 9.34 -6.84
CA VAL A 200 -2.67 8.93 -6.43
C VAL A 200 -3.73 9.67 -7.24
N VAL A 201 -3.42 10.88 -7.71
CA VAL A 201 -4.33 11.74 -8.50
C VAL A 201 -4.01 11.62 -10.00
N PRO A 202 -5.02 11.46 -10.88
CA PRO A 202 -4.81 11.38 -12.32
C PRO A 202 -4.15 12.63 -12.92
N ASP A 203 -3.38 12.44 -14.00
CA ASP A 203 -2.83 13.55 -14.77
C ASP A 203 -3.98 14.32 -15.46
N GLY A 204 -3.94 15.65 -15.42
CA GLY A 204 -4.96 16.49 -16.05
C GLY A 204 -6.17 16.84 -15.18
N ALA A 205 -6.29 16.29 -13.97
CA ALA A 205 -7.23 16.76 -12.95
C ALA A 205 -6.87 18.18 -12.46
N GLU A 206 -5.78 18.74 -12.95
CA GLU A 206 -5.28 20.07 -12.67
C GLU A 206 -6.08 21.09 -13.50
N SER A 207 -7.01 21.80 -12.87
CA SER A 207 -7.63 22.97 -13.47
C SER A 207 -6.53 23.97 -13.83
N ALA A 208 -6.65 24.61 -14.99
CA ALA A 208 -5.70 25.62 -15.44
C ALA A 208 -5.43 26.66 -14.33
N GLY A 209 -4.20 26.67 -13.79
CA GLY A 209 -3.78 27.58 -12.71
C GLY A 209 -3.55 26.92 -11.35
N GLN A 210 -3.83 25.63 -11.16
CA GLN A 210 -3.52 24.94 -9.90
C GLN A 210 -2.12 24.30 -9.94
N ALA A 211 -1.43 24.38 -8.80
CA ALA A 211 -0.14 23.74 -8.63
C ALA A 211 -0.25 22.22 -8.81
N LYS A 212 0.73 21.61 -9.48
CA LYS A 212 0.79 20.17 -9.70
C LYS A 212 0.96 19.42 -8.38
N LEU A 213 -0.06 18.69 -7.98
CA LEU A 213 -0.03 17.83 -6.82
C LEU A 213 0.60 16.48 -7.19
N LYS A 214 1.86 16.29 -6.84
CA LYS A 214 2.50 14.97 -6.83
C LYS A 214 2.23 14.30 -5.49
N THR A 215 1.13 13.59 -5.38
CA THR A 215 0.70 12.91 -4.16
C THR A 215 0.90 11.42 -4.31
N HIS A 216 1.63 10.81 -3.38
CA HIS A 216 1.90 9.37 -3.34
C HIS A 216 1.36 8.79 -2.04
N ASN A 217 0.97 7.53 -2.06
CA ASN A 217 0.63 6.78 -0.86
C ASN A 217 1.87 6.49 -0.01
N SER A 218 1.74 6.60 1.30
CA SER A 218 2.72 6.15 2.27
C SER A 218 1.99 5.54 3.46
N VAL A 219 2.19 4.26 3.72
CA VAL A 219 1.40 3.49 4.69
C VAL A 219 2.34 2.73 5.62
N TRP A 220 2.15 2.91 6.92
CA TRP A 220 2.72 2.05 7.95
C TRP A 220 1.67 1.09 8.46
N GLY A 221 2.04 -0.17 8.64
CA GLY A 221 1.18 -1.21 9.21
C GLY A 221 1.83 -1.86 10.44
N LEU A 222 1.03 -2.15 11.45
CA LEU A 222 1.42 -3.07 12.52
C LEU A 222 0.73 -4.39 12.25
N ASN A 223 1.46 -5.50 12.32
CA ASN A 223 0.87 -6.79 12.02
C ASN A 223 0.99 -7.79 13.16
N ILE A 224 -0.04 -8.61 13.27
CA ILE A 224 0.00 -9.92 13.89
C ILE A 224 -0.38 -10.95 12.82
N GLY A 225 0.16 -12.15 12.92
CA GLY A 225 -0.11 -13.17 11.93
C GLY A 225 0.25 -14.57 12.39
N TRP A 226 0.00 -15.51 11.49
CA TRP A 226 0.29 -16.91 11.69
C TRP A 226 0.83 -17.56 10.43
N ILE A 227 1.93 -18.31 10.55
CA ILE A 227 2.54 -19.08 9.49
C ILE A 227 2.21 -20.56 9.71
N PHE A 228 1.52 -21.16 8.75
CA PHE A 228 1.21 -22.57 8.73
C PHE A 228 2.35 -23.29 8.03
N LYS A 229 2.97 -24.25 8.71
CA LYS A 229 3.97 -25.15 8.11
C LYS A 229 3.21 -26.28 7.43
N LEU A 230 3.41 -26.41 6.16
CA LEU A 230 2.88 -27.53 5.37
C LEU A 230 3.81 -28.72 5.42
#